data_996be29d0bbe86b97315fe42e3431888
#
_entry.id   996be29d0bbe86b97315fe42e3431888
#
_cell.length_a   1.000
_cell.length_b   1.000
_cell.length_c   1.000
_cell.angle_alpha   90.00
_cell.angle_beta   90.00
_cell.angle_gamma   90.00
#
_symmetry.space_group_name_H-M   'P 1'
#
loop_
_entity.id
_entity.type
_entity.pdbx_description
1 polymer ?
#
loop_
_entity_poly.entity_id
_entity_poly.type
_entity_poly.pdbx_seq_one_letter_code
_entity_poly.pdbx_strand_id
1 'polypeptide(L)'
;MPKREKIQEMFDNIAPEYDRLNHIMSLDVDKTWRKRALTQIFKQTVGEPELEAEGCGMKVLDIACGTGDFSIAIAEEMVRRAKRCHQQGTDPSRCPGHVTGLDLSSGMLEIMGKKVEAKGLRDMISYEVGDCEHLRFEDGAFDRVTVAFGVRNFENREACLKEMLRVLRLGSRASR
;
A
#
# COMPACT_ATOMS: atom_id res chain seq x y z
N MET A 1 -21.27 10.62 11.70
CA MET A 1 -20.07 10.44 10.85
C MET A 1 -20.37 10.98 9.46
N PRO A 2 -19.42 11.52 8.71
CA PRO A 2 -19.68 11.98 7.35
C PRO A 2 -20.07 10.78 6.48
N LYS A 3 -21.09 10.96 5.63
CA LYS A 3 -21.49 9.92 4.68
C LYS A 3 -20.37 9.69 3.67
N ARG A 4 -20.10 8.45 3.28
CA ARG A 4 -19.10 7.98 2.33
C ARG A 4 -19.03 8.83 1.06
N GLU A 5 -20.17 9.12 0.45
CA GLU A 5 -20.28 9.97 -0.74
C GLU A 5 -19.69 11.38 -0.54
N LYS A 6 -19.92 11.99 0.65
CA LYS A 6 -19.34 13.29 0.98
C LYS A 6 -17.83 13.25 1.15
N ILE A 7 -17.32 12.14 1.67
CA ILE A 7 -15.87 11.94 1.82
C ILE A 7 -15.23 11.80 0.45
N GLN A 8 -15.82 10.99 -0.42
CA GLN A 8 -15.35 10.81 -1.80
C GLN A 8 -15.34 12.14 -2.55
N GLU A 9 -16.46 12.86 -2.57
CA GLU A 9 -16.58 14.16 -3.21
C GLU A 9 -15.56 15.18 -2.67
N MET A 10 -15.36 15.21 -1.36
CA MET A 10 -14.36 16.07 -0.74
C MET A 10 -12.96 15.76 -1.25
N PHE A 11 -12.56 14.47 -1.29
CA PHE A 11 -11.23 14.08 -1.75
C PHE A 11 -11.06 14.28 -3.26
N ASP A 12 -12.08 14.04 -4.08
CA ASP A 12 -12.05 14.34 -5.51
C ASP A 12 -11.82 15.84 -5.77
N ASN A 13 -12.47 16.70 -4.99
CA ASN A 13 -12.33 18.15 -5.13
C ASN A 13 -10.94 18.67 -4.72
N ILE A 14 -10.32 18.12 -3.68
CA ILE A 14 -9.01 18.57 -3.19
C ILE A 14 -7.83 17.83 -3.84
N ALA A 15 -8.09 16.78 -4.61
CA ALA A 15 -7.04 15.93 -5.19
C ALA A 15 -5.91 16.72 -5.89
N PRO A 16 -6.18 17.76 -6.72
CA PRO A 16 -5.13 18.51 -7.40
C PRO A 16 -4.15 19.24 -6.47
N GLU A 17 -4.62 19.67 -5.29
CA GLU A 17 -3.84 20.43 -4.30
C GLU A 17 -3.40 19.57 -3.11
N TYR A 18 -3.83 18.31 -3.05
CA TYR A 18 -3.69 17.44 -1.87
C TYR A 18 -2.24 17.25 -1.46
N ASP A 19 -1.36 16.93 -2.39
CA ASP A 19 0.05 16.70 -2.10
C ASP A 19 0.74 17.96 -1.57
N ARG A 20 0.44 19.11 -2.17
CA ARG A 20 0.97 20.40 -1.74
C ARG A 20 0.52 20.76 -0.32
N LEU A 21 -0.77 20.55 -0.03
CA LEU A 21 -1.34 20.78 1.30
C LEU A 21 -0.71 19.86 2.35
N ASN A 22 -0.56 18.57 2.04
CA ASN A 22 0.07 17.61 2.94
C ASN A 22 1.53 17.97 3.24
N HIS A 23 2.32 18.35 2.24
CA HIS A 23 3.71 18.75 2.48
C HIS A 23 3.82 20.01 3.34
N ILE A 24 2.95 20.99 3.13
CA ILE A 24 2.94 22.22 3.94
C ILE A 24 2.50 21.93 5.38
N MET A 25 1.46 21.11 5.57
CA MET A 25 0.91 20.84 6.89
C MET A 25 1.76 19.88 7.73
N SER A 26 2.50 18.99 7.09
CA SER A 26 3.28 17.97 7.81
C SER A 26 4.69 18.45 8.19
N LEU A 27 5.18 19.58 7.67
CA LEU A 27 6.55 20.07 7.86
C LEU A 27 7.59 18.94 7.63
N ASP A 28 7.38 18.11 6.59
CA ASP A 28 8.21 16.94 6.27
C ASP A 28 8.23 15.81 7.34
N VAL A 29 7.41 15.89 8.38
CA VAL A 29 7.26 14.80 9.38
C VAL A 29 6.74 13.52 8.71
N ASP A 30 5.93 13.66 7.65
CA ASP A 30 5.42 12.56 6.85
C ASP A 30 6.55 11.70 6.24
N LYS A 31 7.66 12.28 5.83
CA LYS A 31 8.82 11.54 5.28
C LYS A 31 9.48 10.64 6.33
N THR A 32 9.64 11.15 7.56
CA THR A 32 10.21 10.38 8.67
C THR A 32 9.31 9.24 9.08
N TRP A 33 8.01 9.51 9.13
CA TRP A 33 6.99 8.51 9.45
C TRP A 33 6.92 7.41 8.38
N ARG A 34 6.92 7.77 7.09
CA ARG A 34 6.97 6.80 5.98
C ARG A 34 8.19 5.89 6.07
N LYS A 35 9.38 6.43 6.38
CA LYS A 35 10.59 5.59 6.58
C LYS A 35 10.41 4.57 7.70
N ARG A 36 9.82 4.97 8.83
CA ARG A 36 9.53 4.04 9.93
C ARG A 36 8.52 2.97 9.52
N ALA A 37 7.45 3.37 8.82
CA ALA A 37 6.44 2.44 8.30
C ALA A 37 7.04 1.43 7.32
N LEU A 38 7.87 1.87 6.36
CA LEU A 38 8.60 0.98 5.45
C LEU A 38 9.45 -0.03 6.21
N THR A 39 10.17 0.40 7.27
CA THR A 39 10.94 -0.53 8.10
C THR A 39 10.07 -1.63 8.71
N GLN A 40 8.83 -1.31 9.10
CA GLN A 40 7.91 -2.32 9.66
C GLN A 40 7.36 -3.26 8.59
N ILE A 41 6.99 -2.75 7.40
CA ILE A 41 6.48 -3.55 6.29
C ILE A 41 7.49 -4.63 5.88
N PHE A 42 8.77 -4.27 5.83
CA PHE A 42 9.86 -5.16 5.41
C PHE A 42 10.58 -5.84 6.59
N LYS A 43 10.03 -5.71 7.80
CA LYS A 43 10.56 -6.45 8.95
C LYS A 43 10.14 -7.91 8.83
N GLN A 44 11.12 -8.81 8.92
CA GLN A 44 10.88 -10.25 8.92
C GLN A 44 9.98 -10.64 10.09
N THR A 45 8.93 -11.40 9.79
CA THR A 45 8.07 -12.01 10.80
C THR A 45 8.55 -13.45 11.05
N VAL A 46 8.45 -13.90 12.28
CA VAL A 46 8.88 -15.27 12.64
C VAL A 46 8.09 -16.30 11.82
N GLY A 47 8.81 -17.11 11.04
CA GLY A 47 8.23 -18.15 10.19
C GLY A 47 8.05 -17.76 8.71
N GLU A 48 8.43 -16.55 8.31
CA GLU A 48 8.48 -16.16 6.90
C GLU A 48 9.79 -16.65 6.25
N PRO A 49 9.74 -17.15 5.00
CA PRO A 49 10.94 -17.40 4.23
C PRO A 49 11.79 -16.12 4.07
N GLU A 50 13.13 -16.24 4.12
CA GLU A 50 14.04 -15.10 3.96
C GLU A 50 13.76 -14.25 2.73
N LEU A 51 13.26 -14.86 1.67
CA LEU A 51 12.98 -14.23 0.38
C LEU A 51 11.76 -13.28 0.40
N GLU A 52 10.74 -13.62 1.19
CA GLU A 52 9.58 -12.74 1.37
C GLU A 52 9.94 -11.55 2.26
N ALA A 53 10.80 -11.75 3.24
CA ALA A 53 11.30 -10.69 4.11
C ALA A 53 12.09 -9.61 3.34
N GLU A 54 12.73 -9.98 2.23
CA GLU A 54 13.43 -9.03 1.38
C GLU A 54 12.53 -8.34 0.33
N GLY A 55 11.23 -8.68 0.29
CA GLY A 55 10.24 -8.09 -0.62
C GLY A 55 10.19 -8.76 -2.00
N CYS A 56 10.93 -9.85 -2.19
CA CYS A 56 10.87 -10.64 -3.43
C CYS A 56 9.57 -11.42 -3.50
N GLY A 57 8.69 -11.07 -4.46
CA GLY A 57 7.38 -11.68 -4.65
C GLY A 57 6.30 -11.23 -3.66
N MET A 58 6.62 -10.33 -2.71
CA MET A 58 5.67 -9.84 -1.72
C MET A 58 4.51 -9.07 -2.37
N LYS A 59 3.29 -9.39 -1.96
CA LYS A 59 2.07 -8.67 -2.36
C LYS A 59 1.59 -7.76 -1.24
N VAL A 60 1.51 -6.47 -1.51
CA VAL A 60 1.07 -5.46 -0.52
C VAL A 60 -0.21 -4.81 -1.00
N LEU A 61 -1.22 -4.73 -0.13
CA LEU A 61 -2.42 -3.92 -0.33
C LEU A 61 -2.28 -2.62 0.48
N ASP A 62 -2.40 -1.47 -0.21
CA ASP A 62 -2.41 -0.14 0.41
C ASP A 62 -3.81 0.47 0.32
N ILE A 63 -4.52 0.49 1.45
CA ILE A 63 -5.91 0.94 1.55
C ILE A 63 -5.96 2.44 1.86
N ALA A 64 -6.89 3.15 1.20
CA ALA A 64 -6.97 4.60 1.21
C ALA A 64 -5.64 5.22 0.77
N CYS A 65 -5.12 4.71 -0.37
CA CYS A 65 -3.79 5.05 -0.87
C CYS A 65 -3.68 6.50 -1.38
N GLY A 66 -4.79 7.18 -1.63
CA GLY A 66 -4.85 8.56 -2.09
C GLY A 66 -4.07 8.75 -3.40
N THR A 67 -3.20 9.74 -3.44
CA THR A 67 -2.33 10.03 -4.58
C THR A 67 -1.13 9.08 -4.71
N GLY A 68 -1.08 8.01 -3.93
CA GLY A 68 -0.16 6.89 -4.06
C GLY A 68 1.25 7.09 -3.50
N ASP A 69 1.51 8.15 -2.76
CA ASP A 69 2.86 8.43 -2.24
C ASP A 69 3.44 7.28 -1.42
N PHE A 70 2.60 6.61 -0.61
CA PHE A 70 3.06 5.49 0.21
C PHE A 70 3.20 4.21 -0.61
N SER A 71 2.24 3.91 -1.47
CA SER A 71 2.32 2.80 -2.43
C SER A 71 3.59 2.88 -3.30
N ILE A 72 3.91 4.07 -3.81
CA ILE A 72 5.11 4.34 -4.59
C ILE A 72 6.38 4.10 -3.74
N ALA A 73 6.40 4.61 -2.50
CA ALA A 73 7.55 4.41 -1.61
C ALA A 73 7.78 2.93 -1.29
N ILE A 74 6.71 2.12 -1.13
CA ILE A 74 6.81 0.67 -0.94
C ILE A 74 7.41 0.01 -2.18
N ALA A 75 6.92 0.34 -3.37
CA ALA A 75 7.42 -0.24 -4.62
C ALA A 75 8.89 0.14 -4.90
N GLU A 76 9.28 1.39 -4.68
CA GLU A 76 10.68 1.83 -4.79
C GLU A 76 11.60 1.06 -3.82
N GLU A 77 11.14 0.81 -2.59
CA GLU A 77 11.88 0.00 -1.63
C GLU A 77 12.01 -1.46 -2.07
N MET A 78 10.94 -2.06 -2.63
CA MET A 78 10.98 -3.40 -3.20
C MET A 78 12.01 -3.49 -4.32
N VAL A 79 12.01 -2.54 -5.27
CA VAL A 79 13.00 -2.47 -6.35
C VAL A 79 14.43 -2.35 -5.79
N ARG A 80 14.63 -1.50 -4.79
CA ARG A 80 15.95 -1.31 -4.17
C ARG A 80 16.45 -2.58 -3.48
N ARG A 81 15.56 -3.33 -2.83
CA ARG A 81 15.89 -4.61 -2.18
C ARG A 81 16.20 -5.70 -3.22
N ALA A 82 15.37 -5.84 -4.25
CA ALA A 82 15.60 -6.79 -5.33
C ALA A 82 16.97 -6.58 -6.01
N LYS A 83 17.35 -5.32 -6.26
CA LYS A 83 18.69 -5.00 -6.81
C LYS A 83 19.83 -5.45 -5.89
N ARG A 84 19.68 -5.33 -4.57
CA ARG A 84 20.70 -5.82 -3.61
C ARG A 84 20.79 -7.35 -3.62
N CYS A 85 19.66 -8.05 -3.65
CA CYS A 85 19.62 -9.50 -3.74
C CYS A 85 20.31 -10.01 -5.02
N HIS A 86 20.07 -9.35 -6.17
CA HIS A 86 20.74 -9.70 -7.42
C HIS A 86 22.27 -9.56 -7.35
N GLN A 87 22.77 -8.53 -6.66
CA GLN A 87 24.21 -8.34 -6.46
C GLN A 87 24.84 -9.41 -5.57
N GLN A 88 24.03 -10.09 -4.74
CA GLN A 88 24.45 -11.19 -3.86
C GLN A 88 24.28 -12.58 -4.49
N GLY A 89 23.95 -12.68 -5.78
CA GLY A 89 23.87 -13.94 -6.52
C GLY A 89 22.51 -14.65 -6.47
N THR A 90 21.46 -13.95 -6.04
CA THR A 90 20.09 -14.48 -6.07
C THR A 90 19.52 -14.46 -7.49
N ASP A 91 18.68 -15.45 -7.83
CA ASP A 91 18.09 -15.66 -9.16
C ASP A 91 17.39 -14.39 -9.70
N PRO A 92 17.82 -13.87 -10.88
CA PRO A 92 17.22 -12.69 -11.51
C PRO A 92 15.75 -12.83 -11.91
N SER A 93 15.22 -14.05 -12.02
CA SER A 93 13.84 -14.32 -12.43
C SER A 93 12.81 -14.00 -11.33
N ARG A 94 13.25 -13.65 -10.13
CA ARG A 94 12.36 -13.34 -9.01
C ARG A 94 11.85 -11.92 -9.12
N CYS A 95 10.55 -11.82 -9.35
CA CYS A 95 9.82 -10.57 -9.44
C CYS A 95 9.96 -9.75 -8.13
N PRO A 96 10.18 -8.44 -8.20
CA PRO A 96 10.38 -7.59 -7.02
C PRO A 96 9.16 -7.46 -6.09
N GLY A 97 8.05 -8.10 -6.38
CA GLY A 97 6.80 -7.98 -5.63
C GLY A 97 5.81 -7.05 -6.31
N HIS A 98 4.65 -6.84 -5.69
CA HIS A 98 3.58 -6.01 -6.26
C HIS A 98 2.81 -5.25 -5.19
N VAL A 99 2.45 -4.01 -5.48
CA VAL A 99 1.61 -3.16 -4.63
C VAL A 99 0.27 -2.92 -5.31
N THR A 100 -0.82 -3.18 -4.60
CA THR A 100 -2.17 -2.83 -5.05
C THR A 100 -2.68 -1.67 -4.20
N GLY A 101 -2.94 -0.52 -4.82
CA GLY A 101 -3.56 0.63 -4.19
C GLY A 101 -5.08 0.57 -4.30
N LEU A 102 -5.78 0.87 -3.21
CA LEU A 102 -7.23 0.98 -3.19
C LEU A 102 -7.64 2.32 -2.60
N ASP A 103 -8.48 3.07 -3.29
CA ASP A 103 -9.06 4.31 -2.77
C ASP A 103 -10.50 4.50 -3.26
N LEU A 104 -11.30 5.27 -2.52
CA LEU A 104 -12.67 5.63 -2.93
C LEU A 104 -12.67 6.73 -3.99
N SER A 105 -11.65 7.59 -4.01
CA SER A 105 -11.57 8.75 -4.88
C SER A 105 -10.89 8.40 -6.20
N SER A 106 -11.64 8.46 -7.30
CA SER A 106 -11.08 8.31 -8.64
C SER A 106 -10.11 9.44 -9.00
N GLY A 107 -10.38 10.67 -8.53
CA GLY A 107 -9.49 11.81 -8.73
C GLY A 107 -8.12 11.64 -8.09
N MET A 108 -8.06 11.04 -6.88
CA MET A 108 -6.79 10.69 -6.24
C MET A 108 -6.02 9.64 -7.04
N LEU A 109 -6.71 8.61 -7.52
CA LEU A 109 -6.10 7.53 -8.30
C LEU A 109 -5.59 8.00 -9.68
N GLU A 110 -6.24 8.97 -10.31
CA GLU A 110 -5.72 9.59 -11.53
C GLU A 110 -4.37 10.27 -11.30
N ILE A 111 -4.20 10.96 -10.18
CA ILE A 111 -2.92 11.57 -9.80
C ILE A 111 -1.88 10.48 -9.50
N MET A 112 -2.28 9.44 -8.77
CA MET A 112 -1.43 8.27 -8.53
C MET A 112 -0.94 7.67 -9.84
N GLY A 113 -1.82 7.47 -10.81
CA GLY A 113 -1.48 6.93 -12.13
C GLY A 113 -0.40 7.74 -12.84
N LYS A 114 -0.52 9.05 -12.86
CA LYS A 114 0.49 9.96 -13.45
C LYS A 114 1.85 9.83 -12.74
N LYS A 115 1.85 9.72 -11.40
CA LYS A 115 3.08 9.54 -10.62
C LYS A 115 3.74 8.19 -10.88
N VAL A 116 2.95 7.11 -10.90
CA VAL A 116 3.40 5.74 -11.17
C VAL A 116 4.05 5.66 -12.55
N GLU A 117 3.42 6.27 -13.56
CA GLU A 117 3.96 6.34 -14.92
C GLU A 117 5.26 7.13 -14.99
N ALA A 118 5.28 8.32 -14.41
CA ALA A 118 6.48 9.18 -14.39
C ALA A 118 7.69 8.52 -13.72
N LYS A 119 7.45 7.58 -12.80
CA LYS A 119 8.49 6.82 -12.08
C LYS A 119 8.83 5.47 -12.73
N GLY A 120 8.13 5.07 -13.79
CA GLY A 120 8.33 3.78 -14.45
C GLY A 120 7.96 2.57 -13.57
N LEU A 121 6.94 2.70 -12.72
CA LEU A 121 6.54 1.68 -11.75
C LEU A 121 5.24 0.93 -12.14
N ARG A 122 4.80 1.01 -13.40
CA ARG A 122 3.56 0.38 -13.88
C ARG A 122 3.50 -1.13 -13.66
N ASP A 123 4.63 -1.81 -13.79
CA ASP A 123 4.70 -3.26 -13.59
C ASP A 123 4.68 -3.66 -12.10
N MET A 124 4.92 -2.70 -11.22
CA MET A 124 5.02 -2.90 -9.78
C MET A 124 3.78 -2.48 -9.01
N ILE A 125 2.97 -1.60 -9.60
CA ILE A 125 1.82 -0.97 -8.93
C ILE A 125 0.59 -1.09 -9.79
N SER A 126 -0.45 -1.73 -9.27
CA SER A 126 -1.84 -1.59 -9.73
C SER A 126 -2.65 -0.77 -8.74
N TYR A 127 -3.75 -0.18 -9.18
CA TYR A 127 -4.65 0.56 -8.32
C TYR A 127 -6.07 0.49 -8.86
N GLU A 128 -7.05 0.49 -7.94
CA GLU A 128 -8.46 0.46 -8.29
C GLU A 128 -9.32 1.29 -7.33
N VAL A 129 -10.45 1.77 -7.85
CA VAL A 129 -11.49 2.37 -7.01
C VAL A 129 -12.18 1.27 -6.23
N GLY A 130 -12.20 1.40 -4.91
CA GLY A 130 -12.83 0.38 -4.06
C GLY A 130 -13.08 0.83 -2.65
N ASP A 131 -13.91 0.06 -1.97
CA ASP A 131 -14.29 0.27 -0.60
C ASP A 131 -13.64 -0.76 0.31
N CYS A 132 -13.00 -0.29 1.38
CA CYS A 132 -12.37 -1.15 2.36
C CYS A 132 -13.36 -2.01 3.17
N GLU A 133 -14.64 -1.66 3.17
CA GLU A 133 -15.69 -2.46 3.82
C GLU A 133 -16.07 -3.72 3.02
N HIS A 134 -15.74 -3.75 1.72
CA HIS A 134 -16.10 -4.83 0.78
C HIS A 134 -14.98 -5.06 -0.23
N LEU A 135 -13.89 -5.65 0.22
CA LEU A 135 -12.73 -5.95 -0.63
C LEU A 135 -13.03 -7.11 -1.59
N ARG A 136 -12.79 -6.92 -2.90
CA ARG A 136 -13.02 -7.93 -3.94
C ARG A 136 -11.90 -8.97 -4.05
N PHE A 137 -10.95 -8.96 -3.13
CA PHE A 137 -9.82 -9.87 -3.12
C PHE A 137 -10.15 -11.16 -2.36
N GLU A 138 -9.49 -12.24 -2.72
CA GLU A 138 -9.59 -13.53 -2.04
C GLU A 138 -8.97 -13.48 -0.63
N ASP A 139 -9.36 -14.43 0.21
CA ASP A 139 -8.77 -14.60 1.54
C ASP A 139 -7.27 -14.90 1.43
N GLY A 140 -6.46 -14.21 2.23
CA GLY A 140 -5.00 -14.40 2.25
C GLY A 140 -4.29 -14.00 0.96
N ALA A 141 -4.87 -13.11 0.15
CA ALA A 141 -4.29 -12.66 -1.12
C ALA A 141 -3.02 -11.83 -0.97
N PHE A 142 -2.82 -11.19 0.18
CA PHE A 142 -1.73 -10.25 0.43
C PHE A 142 -0.86 -10.64 1.62
N ASP A 143 0.43 -10.42 1.49
CA ASP A 143 1.41 -10.66 2.56
C ASP A 143 1.44 -9.52 3.56
N ARG A 144 1.09 -8.31 3.13
CA ARG A 144 0.96 -7.11 3.97
C ARG A 144 -0.26 -6.29 3.55
N VAL A 145 -0.92 -5.71 4.53
CA VAL A 145 -1.98 -4.73 4.33
C VAL A 145 -1.59 -3.46 5.08
N THR A 146 -1.65 -2.34 4.39
CA THR A 146 -1.31 -1.02 4.94
C THR A 146 -2.47 -0.06 4.81
N VAL A 147 -2.53 0.90 5.72
CA VAL A 147 -3.41 2.05 5.66
C VAL A 147 -2.73 3.24 6.30
N ALA A 148 -2.52 4.29 5.52
CA ALA A 148 -1.89 5.51 5.99
C ALA A 148 -2.93 6.63 6.09
N PHE A 149 -3.20 7.11 7.32
CA PHE A 149 -4.14 8.20 7.63
C PHE A 149 -5.62 7.99 7.25
N GLY A 150 -5.96 6.99 6.43
CA GLY A 150 -7.31 6.72 5.95
C GLY A 150 -8.29 6.25 7.01
N VAL A 151 -7.83 5.53 8.05
CA VAL A 151 -8.66 4.88 9.08
C VAL A 151 -9.66 5.84 9.75
N ARG A 152 -9.28 7.09 9.94
CA ARG A 152 -10.14 8.12 10.57
C ARG A 152 -11.40 8.43 9.75
N ASN A 153 -11.35 8.18 8.44
CA ASN A 153 -12.41 8.49 7.48
C ASN A 153 -13.33 7.30 7.21
N PHE A 154 -13.01 6.10 7.71
CA PHE A 154 -13.82 4.90 7.51
C PHE A 154 -15.19 5.04 8.21
N GLU A 155 -16.26 4.74 7.51
CA GLU A 155 -17.61 4.78 8.04
C GLU A 155 -17.81 3.62 9.03
N ASN A 156 -17.48 2.41 8.64
CA ASN A 156 -17.49 1.22 9.48
C ASN A 156 -16.07 0.66 9.65
N ARG A 157 -15.35 1.17 10.63
CA ARG A 157 -13.97 0.74 10.92
C ARG A 157 -13.83 -0.74 11.21
N GLU A 158 -14.82 -1.32 11.89
CA GLU A 158 -14.81 -2.74 12.24
C GLU A 158 -14.91 -3.62 10.98
N ALA A 159 -15.81 -3.27 10.04
CA ALA A 159 -15.93 -3.97 8.77
C ALA A 159 -14.63 -3.88 7.96
N CYS A 160 -14.05 -2.68 7.83
CA CYS A 160 -12.77 -2.50 7.15
C CYS A 160 -11.67 -3.35 7.78
N LEU A 161 -11.54 -3.36 9.10
CA LEU A 161 -10.50 -4.15 9.78
C LEU A 161 -10.72 -5.67 9.60
N LYS A 162 -11.97 -6.14 9.57
CA LYS A 162 -12.29 -7.55 9.28
C LYS A 162 -11.87 -7.93 7.86
N GLU A 163 -12.18 -7.09 6.89
CA GLU A 163 -11.79 -7.31 5.51
C GLU A 163 -10.26 -7.28 5.33
N MET A 164 -9.56 -6.33 5.97
CA MET A 164 -8.10 -6.30 5.99
C MET A 164 -7.50 -7.59 6.54
N LEU A 165 -8.05 -8.12 7.65
CA LEU A 165 -7.60 -9.38 8.23
C LEU A 165 -7.92 -10.58 7.34
N ARG A 166 -9.07 -10.57 6.65
CA ARG A 166 -9.48 -11.64 5.74
C ARG A 166 -8.51 -11.77 4.56
N VAL A 167 -8.16 -10.64 3.94
CA VAL A 167 -7.29 -10.63 2.76
C VAL A 167 -5.80 -10.77 3.11
N LEU A 168 -5.42 -10.59 4.38
CA LEU A 168 -4.06 -10.74 4.86
C LEU A 168 -3.73 -12.23 5.01
N ARG A 169 -2.61 -12.67 4.43
CA ARG A 169 -2.08 -13.99 4.63
C ARG A 169 -1.56 -14.13 6.07
N LEU A 170 -2.36 -14.77 6.90
CA LEU A 170 -1.90 -15.16 8.23
C LEU A 170 -0.90 -16.28 8.03
N GLY A 171 0.34 -16.10 8.48
CA GLY A 171 1.38 -17.12 8.42
C GLY A 171 0.79 -18.45 8.93
N SER A 172 0.95 -19.53 8.17
CA SER A 172 0.45 -20.85 8.55
C SER A 172 1.10 -21.24 9.87
N ARG A 173 0.41 -21.02 10.98
CA ARG A 173 0.69 -21.78 12.18
C ARG A 173 0.35 -23.20 11.83
N ALA A 174 1.39 -23.99 11.53
CA ALA A 174 1.24 -25.42 11.45
C ALA A 174 0.50 -25.85 12.71
N SER A 175 -0.74 -26.28 12.53
CA SER A 175 -1.48 -26.99 13.56
C SER A 175 -0.69 -28.26 13.91
N ARG A 176 -0.13 -28.31 15.08
CA ARG A 176 0.20 -29.54 15.75
C ARG A 176 -0.94 -29.91 16.68
#